data_bcace7d357dde106c49f705c1efad737
#
_entry.id   bcace7d357dde106c49f705c1efad737
#
_cell.length_a   1.000
_cell.length_b   1.000
_cell.length_c   1.000
_cell.angle_alpha   90.00
_cell.angle_beta   90.00
_cell.angle_gamma   90.00
#
_symmetry.space_group_name_H-M   'P 1'
#
loop_
_entity.id
_entity.type
_entity.pdbx_description
1 polymer ?
#
loop_
_entity_poly.entity_id
_entity_poly.type
_entity_poly.pdbx_seq_one_letter_code
_entity_poly.pdbx_strand_id
1 'polypeptide(L)'
;MTLATDQEWPRAAVLNIVGLCGRHLGEHTPHISAFANRNQAGCQVIDPVLPALTCSVQSTYLTGKMPDEHGIVGNGWYDRELNEHHFWKQSNQLVQSRKIWDVLREKKKDFSCANLFWWYNMHSSVDHSITPRPLYRADGFKSFDVHTQPMHLREEIKADLGDFPFHGFWGPKAGIASSNWIAESAKWTEEKHSPDLSLVYLPHLDYDLQRLGPNDPKISKALNEIDQVVGELISFYEKRGI
;
A
#
# COMPACT_ATOMS: atom_id res chain seq x y z
N MET A 1 -12.53 7.74 38.52
CA MET A 1 -11.45 8.42 37.81
C MET A 1 -11.88 8.42 36.34
N THR A 2 -12.57 9.47 35.94
CA THR A 2 -13.14 9.63 34.59
C THR A 2 -11.97 9.94 33.65
N LEU A 3 -11.68 9.02 32.73
CA LEU A 3 -10.72 9.26 31.68
C LEU A 3 -11.28 10.38 30.78
N ALA A 4 -10.49 11.40 30.55
CA ALA A 4 -10.80 12.49 29.64
C ALA A 4 -11.11 11.91 28.24
N THR A 5 -12.35 12.11 27.79
CA THR A 5 -12.94 11.53 26.58
C THR A 5 -12.81 12.43 25.34
N ASP A 6 -11.96 13.47 25.37
CA ASP A 6 -11.85 14.46 24.30
C ASP A 6 -10.45 14.58 23.72
N GLN A 7 -9.67 13.48 23.68
CA GLN A 7 -8.45 13.49 22.91
C GLN A 7 -8.81 13.20 21.46
N GLU A 8 -8.83 14.23 20.62
CA GLU A 8 -8.99 14.11 19.17
C GLU A 8 -7.83 13.25 18.64
N TRP A 9 -8.16 12.09 18.10
CA TRP A 9 -7.15 11.19 17.54
C TRP A 9 -6.70 11.72 16.19
N PRO A 10 -5.39 11.96 15.98
CA PRO A 10 -4.92 12.42 14.70
C PRO A 10 -5.16 11.34 13.62
N ARG A 11 -5.62 11.76 12.46
CA ARG A 11 -5.68 10.91 11.28
C ARG A 11 -4.29 10.79 10.64
N ALA A 12 -4.03 9.67 9.96
CA ALA A 12 -2.74 9.42 9.36
C ALA A 12 -2.86 8.74 7.98
N ALA A 13 -1.95 9.09 7.08
CA ALA A 13 -1.75 8.38 5.82
C ALA A 13 -0.31 7.84 5.75
N VAL A 14 -0.18 6.55 5.39
CA VAL A 14 1.11 5.88 5.20
C VAL A 14 1.29 5.58 3.72
N LEU A 15 2.24 6.25 3.09
CA LEU A 15 2.57 6.04 1.68
C LEU A 15 3.76 5.08 1.57
N ASN A 16 3.51 3.86 1.09
CA ASN A 16 4.55 2.86 0.86
C ASN A 16 5.06 2.96 -0.59
N ILE A 17 6.16 3.66 -0.78
CA ILE A 17 6.82 3.85 -2.07
C ILE A 17 7.90 2.79 -2.20
N VAL A 18 7.62 1.75 -2.98
CA VAL A 18 8.52 0.58 -3.10
C VAL A 18 9.80 0.95 -3.84
N GLY A 19 10.91 0.48 -3.30
CA GLY A 19 12.24 0.72 -3.88
C GLY A 19 12.84 2.09 -3.56
N LEU A 20 12.09 3.01 -2.92
CA LEU A 20 12.64 4.29 -2.47
C LEU A 20 13.63 4.07 -1.31
N CYS A 21 14.77 4.72 -1.37
CA CYS A 21 15.76 4.73 -0.29
C CYS A 21 16.48 6.09 -0.20
N GLY A 22 17.24 6.30 0.86
CA GLY A 22 17.87 7.59 1.14
C GLY A 22 18.71 8.19 0.01
N ARG A 23 19.38 7.36 -0.81
CA ARG A 23 20.15 7.83 -1.97
C ARG A 23 19.30 8.41 -3.12
N HIS A 24 17.99 8.14 -3.12
CA HIS A 24 17.07 8.67 -4.11
C HIS A 24 16.51 10.06 -3.74
N LEU A 25 16.78 10.53 -2.51
CA LEU A 25 16.37 11.87 -2.08
C LEU A 25 17.28 12.91 -2.71
N GLY A 26 16.71 13.92 -3.36
CA GLY A 26 17.47 15.00 -3.99
C GLY A 26 16.78 15.56 -5.23
N GLU A 27 17.57 15.82 -6.28
CA GLU A 27 17.15 16.53 -7.49
C GLU A 27 15.91 15.89 -8.17
N HIS A 28 15.86 14.56 -8.21
CA HIS A 28 14.78 13.82 -8.88
C HIS A 28 13.57 13.53 -8.00
N THR A 29 13.61 13.91 -6.72
CA THR A 29 12.53 13.71 -5.75
C THR A 29 12.32 14.94 -4.87
N PRO A 30 12.08 16.12 -5.45
CA PRO A 30 11.99 17.36 -4.70
C PRO A 30 10.84 17.38 -3.68
N HIS A 31 9.67 16.83 -4.01
CA HIS A 31 8.52 16.79 -3.10
C HIS A 31 8.76 15.84 -1.92
N ILE A 32 9.26 14.62 -2.19
CA ILE A 32 9.60 13.64 -1.17
C ILE A 32 10.73 14.17 -0.27
N SER A 33 11.76 14.78 -0.88
CA SER A 33 12.88 15.36 -0.15
C SER A 33 12.45 16.53 0.74
N ALA A 34 11.58 17.39 0.26
CA ALA A 34 11.02 18.47 1.05
C ALA A 34 10.21 17.95 2.23
N PHE A 35 9.38 16.91 2.02
CA PHE A 35 8.64 16.26 3.08
C PHE A 35 9.57 15.61 4.13
N ALA A 36 10.58 14.85 3.68
CA ALA A 36 11.55 14.19 4.56
C ALA A 36 12.32 15.17 5.46
N ASN A 37 12.56 16.40 4.97
CA ASN A 37 13.32 17.42 5.68
C ASN A 37 12.46 18.34 6.57
N ARG A 38 11.15 18.15 6.64
CA ARG A 38 10.26 19.01 7.46
C ARG A 38 10.48 18.90 8.96
N ASN A 39 10.91 17.75 9.42
CA ASN A 39 11.15 17.48 10.84
C ASN A 39 12.65 17.48 11.13
N GLN A 40 13.03 17.88 12.35
CA GLN A 40 14.43 17.84 12.80
C GLN A 40 15.05 16.42 12.76
N ALA A 41 14.20 15.37 12.88
CA ALA A 41 14.64 13.97 12.77
C ALA A 41 15.05 13.58 11.35
N GLY A 42 14.60 14.34 10.33
CA GLY A 42 14.88 14.05 8.92
C GLY A 42 14.42 12.67 8.47
N CYS A 43 15.07 12.15 7.42
CA CYS A 43 14.87 10.79 6.95
C CYS A 43 15.57 9.79 7.88
N GLN A 44 14.81 8.81 8.38
CA GLN A 44 15.36 7.72 9.19
C GLN A 44 15.52 6.47 8.32
N VAL A 45 16.68 5.82 8.46
CA VAL A 45 16.93 4.51 7.82
C VAL A 45 16.51 3.44 8.80
N ILE A 46 15.71 2.51 8.33
CA ILE A 46 15.31 1.32 9.09
C ILE A 46 16.08 0.09 8.56
N ASP A 47 16.36 -0.85 9.45
CA ASP A 47 16.98 -2.11 9.06
C ASP A 47 16.03 -2.91 8.16
N PRO A 48 16.53 -3.49 7.06
CA PRO A 48 15.67 -4.22 6.13
C PRO A 48 15.15 -5.52 6.75
N VAL A 49 13.86 -5.77 6.53
CA VAL A 49 13.30 -7.09 6.76
C VAL A 49 13.83 -8.06 5.69
N LEU A 50 14.35 -9.20 6.09
CA LEU A 50 14.84 -10.21 5.16
C LEU A 50 13.90 -11.43 5.13
N PRO A 51 13.52 -11.90 3.93
CA PRO A 51 13.81 -11.31 2.61
C PRO A 51 13.05 -10.00 2.38
N ALA A 52 13.72 -9.03 1.73
CA ALA A 52 13.17 -7.70 1.44
C ALA A 52 12.17 -7.75 0.27
N LEU A 53 11.06 -8.45 0.48
CA LEU A 53 10.00 -8.69 -0.50
C LEU A 53 8.69 -8.03 -0.05
N THR A 54 7.84 -7.67 -0.99
CA THR A 54 6.59 -6.94 -0.75
C THR A 54 5.78 -7.55 0.40
N CYS A 55 5.49 -8.84 0.32
CA CYS A 55 4.59 -9.49 1.27
C CYS A 55 5.18 -9.59 2.69
N SER A 56 6.45 -9.99 2.82
CA SER A 56 7.12 -10.08 4.13
C SER A 56 7.29 -8.71 4.78
N VAL A 57 7.77 -7.72 4.01
CA VAL A 57 8.01 -6.36 4.52
C VAL A 57 6.70 -5.68 4.93
N GLN A 58 5.67 -5.70 4.09
CA GLN A 58 4.37 -5.10 4.43
C GLN A 58 3.71 -5.78 5.62
N SER A 59 3.79 -7.11 5.73
CA SER A 59 3.28 -7.83 6.89
C SER A 59 4.02 -7.45 8.17
N THR A 60 5.34 -7.27 8.10
CA THR A 60 6.14 -6.77 9.24
C THR A 60 5.69 -5.37 9.65
N TYR A 61 5.52 -4.44 8.70
CA TYR A 61 5.07 -3.07 9.02
C TYR A 61 3.66 -3.03 9.63
N LEU A 62 2.76 -3.88 9.14
CA LEU A 62 1.38 -3.93 9.63
C LEU A 62 1.22 -4.61 10.99
N THR A 63 2.15 -5.48 11.37
CA THR A 63 2.05 -6.26 12.61
C THR A 63 3.06 -5.85 13.68
N GLY A 64 4.14 -5.16 13.30
CA GLY A 64 5.28 -4.91 14.18
C GLY A 64 6.02 -6.18 14.58
N LYS A 65 5.84 -7.28 13.79
CA LYS A 65 6.40 -8.61 14.03
C LYS A 65 7.27 -9.04 12.85
N MET A 66 8.20 -9.95 13.09
CA MET A 66 9.08 -10.51 12.07
C MET A 66 8.41 -11.72 11.37
N PRO A 67 8.95 -12.19 10.22
CA PRO A 67 8.38 -13.28 9.44
C PRO A 67 8.15 -14.60 10.20
N ASP A 68 8.95 -14.89 11.20
CA ASP A 68 8.82 -16.07 12.07
C ASP A 68 7.59 -15.98 13.01
N GLU A 69 7.11 -14.77 13.29
CA GLU A 69 5.91 -14.54 14.11
C GLU A 69 4.64 -14.32 13.27
N HIS A 70 4.73 -13.58 12.16
CA HIS A 70 3.54 -13.33 11.33
C HIS A 70 3.33 -14.34 10.20
N GLY A 71 4.29 -15.26 9.98
CA GLY A 71 4.17 -16.39 9.07
C GLY A 71 4.38 -16.09 7.57
N ILE A 72 4.62 -14.84 7.17
CA ILE A 72 4.80 -14.44 5.78
C ILE A 72 6.28 -14.35 5.43
N VAL A 73 6.80 -15.38 4.82
CA VAL A 73 8.24 -15.52 4.51
C VAL A 73 8.65 -14.95 3.14
N GLY A 74 7.69 -14.51 2.32
CA GLY A 74 7.98 -13.96 1.00
C GLY A 74 6.73 -13.75 0.16
N ASN A 75 6.90 -13.40 -1.13
CA ASN A 75 5.80 -13.25 -2.09
C ASN A 75 5.19 -14.61 -2.49
N GLY A 76 5.90 -15.69 -2.20
CA GLY A 76 5.44 -17.07 -2.38
C GLY A 76 6.26 -18.04 -1.53
N TRP A 77 5.70 -19.21 -1.34
CA TRP A 77 6.34 -20.30 -0.59
C TRP A 77 5.83 -21.65 -1.08
N TYR A 78 6.56 -22.70 -0.72
CA TYR A 78 6.12 -24.07 -0.92
C TYR A 78 5.37 -24.53 0.33
N ASP A 79 4.11 -24.92 0.16
CA ASP A 79 3.29 -25.52 1.21
C ASP A 79 3.56 -27.02 1.25
N ARG A 80 4.15 -27.50 2.34
CA ARG A 80 4.55 -28.91 2.48
C ARG A 80 3.38 -29.83 2.77
N GLU A 81 2.31 -29.33 3.39
CA GLU A 81 1.13 -30.13 3.71
C GLU A 81 0.27 -30.33 2.47
N LEU A 82 0.06 -29.27 1.70
CA LEU A 82 -0.71 -29.31 0.45
C LEU A 82 0.13 -29.74 -0.77
N ASN A 83 1.45 -29.79 -0.62
CA ASN A 83 2.39 -30.08 -1.71
C ASN A 83 2.21 -29.11 -2.90
N GLU A 84 1.98 -27.84 -2.60
CA GLU A 84 1.68 -26.79 -3.57
C GLU A 84 2.61 -25.59 -3.44
N HIS A 85 2.83 -24.88 -4.56
CA HIS A 85 3.43 -23.57 -4.56
C HIS A 85 2.34 -22.50 -4.36
N HIS A 86 2.41 -21.77 -3.27
CA HIS A 86 1.60 -20.61 -2.99
C HIS A 86 2.33 -19.37 -3.49
N PHE A 87 1.70 -18.59 -4.37
CA PHE A 87 2.30 -17.38 -4.91
C PHE A 87 1.24 -16.27 -4.97
N TRP A 88 1.58 -15.08 -4.51
CA TRP A 88 0.71 -13.90 -4.47
C TRP A 88 -0.67 -14.16 -3.85
N LYS A 89 -0.73 -14.95 -2.80
CA LYS A 89 -1.96 -15.13 -2.01
C LYS A 89 -2.38 -13.80 -1.38
N GLN A 90 -3.68 -13.57 -1.25
CA GLN A 90 -4.22 -12.26 -0.84
C GLN A 90 -5.04 -12.29 0.45
N SER A 91 -5.33 -13.49 0.98
CA SER A 91 -6.14 -13.58 2.21
C SER A 91 -5.38 -13.06 3.44
N ASN A 92 -5.98 -12.11 4.15
CA ASN A 92 -5.45 -11.59 5.40
C ASN A 92 -5.32 -12.65 6.50
N GLN A 93 -6.09 -13.74 6.40
CA GLN A 93 -6.03 -14.86 7.34
C GLN A 93 -4.68 -15.58 7.36
N LEU A 94 -3.88 -15.42 6.31
CA LEU A 94 -2.52 -15.98 6.25
C LEU A 94 -1.53 -15.24 7.15
N VAL A 95 -1.80 -13.97 7.47
CA VAL A 95 -0.97 -13.19 8.38
C VAL A 95 -1.38 -13.50 9.82
N GLN A 96 -0.55 -14.27 10.53
CA GLN A 96 -0.91 -14.86 11.82
C GLN A 96 -0.95 -13.87 12.98
N SER A 97 -0.23 -12.74 12.88
CA SER A 97 -0.17 -11.73 13.93
C SER A 97 -1.27 -10.66 13.76
N ARG A 98 -1.60 -9.99 14.86
CA ARG A 98 -2.55 -8.86 14.88
C ARG A 98 -1.99 -7.68 14.09
N LYS A 99 -2.85 -6.99 13.37
CA LYS A 99 -2.50 -5.82 12.56
C LYS A 99 -2.72 -4.54 13.36
N ILE A 100 -2.06 -3.48 12.95
CA ILE A 100 -2.10 -2.18 13.62
C ILE A 100 -3.53 -1.67 13.86
N TRP A 101 -4.43 -1.82 12.90
CA TRP A 101 -5.84 -1.39 13.05
C TRP A 101 -6.61 -2.20 14.11
N ASP A 102 -6.31 -3.50 14.28
CA ASP A 102 -6.93 -4.31 15.31
C ASP A 102 -6.50 -3.85 16.71
N VAL A 103 -5.22 -3.45 16.85
CA VAL A 103 -4.67 -2.93 18.11
C VAL A 103 -5.24 -1.53 18.41
N LEU A 104 -5.39 -0.68 17.40
CA LEU A 104 -5.92 0.67 17.58
C LEU A 104 -7.41 0.67 17.92
N ARG A 105 -8.20 -0.28 17.43
CA ARG A 105 -9.61 -0.45 17.81
C ARG A 105 -9.83 -0.83 19.26
N GLU A 106 -8.85 -1.41 19.93
CA GLU A 106 -8.94 -1.61 21.40
C GLU A 106 -8.91 -0.28 22.17
N LYS A 107 -8.28 0.74 21.59
CA LYS A 107 -8.15 2.07 22.20
C LYS A 107 -9.24 3.04 21.73
N LYS A 108 -9.61 2.95 20.46
CA LYS A 108 -10.68 3.73 19.81
C LYS A 108 -11.60 2.76 19.09
N LYS A 109 -12.78 2.49 19.64
CA LYS A 109 -13.72 1.46 19.14
C LYS A 109 -14.20 1.71 17.71
N ASP A 110 -14.37 2.98 17.36
CA ASP A 110 -14.79 3.45 16.04
C ASP A 110 -13.60 3.76 15.10
N PHE A 111 -12.39 3.31 15.45
CA PHE A 111 -11.22 3.49 14.61
C PHE A 111 -11.41 2.83 13.24
N SER A 112 -11.29 3.63 12.20
CA SER A 112 -11.48 3.22 10.81
C SER A 112 -10.16 3.17 10.03
N CYS A 113 -10.03 2.18 9.16
CA CYS A 113 -8.82 1.96 8.36
C CYS A 113 -9.17 1.67 6.90
N ALA A 114 -8.47 2.33 5.98
CA ALA A 114 -8.48 2.00 4.56
C ALA A 114 -7.15 1.36 4.15
N ASN A 115 -7.22 0.21 3.47
CA ASN A 115 -6.07 -0.49 2.92
C ASN A 115 -6.12 -0.50 1.39
N LEU A 116 -5.29 0.33 0.78
CA LEU A 116 -5.27 0.56 -0.65
C LEU A 116 -4.02 -0.08 -1.24
N PHE A 117 -4.21 -1.27 -1.80
CA PHE A 117 -3.20 -2.08 -2.47
C PHE A 117 -2.07 -2.67 -1.61
N TRP A 118 -2.02 -2.44 -0.29
CA TRP A 118 -1.13 -3.24 0.55
C TRP A 118 -1.58 -4.70 0.51
N TRP A 119 -0.61 -5.60 0.49
CA TRP A 119 -0.88 -7.01 0.28
C TRP A 119 -1.62 -7.67 1.47
N TYR A 120 -2.20 -8.82 1.25
CA TYR A 120 -3.05 -9.53 2.23
C TYR A 120 -4.22 -8.70 2.75
N ASN A 121 -4.87 -7.93 1.89
CA ASN A 121 -6.02 -7.12 2.32
C ASN A 121 -7.38 -7.80 2.12
N MET A 122 -7.48 -8.91 1.37
CA MET A 122 -8.75 -9.63 1.22
C MET A 122 -9.14 -10.31 2.53
N HIS A 123 -10.41 -10.22 2.89
CA HIS A 123 -10.97 -10.78 4.13
C HIS A 123 -10.31 -10.23 5.40
N SER A 124 -9.73 -9.05 5.31
CA SER A 124 -9.22 -8.32 6.48
C SER A 124 -10.34 -7.66 7.27
N SER A 125 -10.02 -7.20 8.46
CA SER A 125 -10.94 -6.44 9.32
C SER A 125 -10.90 -4.93 9.09
N VAL A 126 -10.26 -4.44 8.02
CA VAL A 126 -10.29 -3.02 7.64
C VAL A 126 -11.69 -2.62 7.15
N ASP A 127 -12.02 -1.33 7.24
CA ASP A 127 -13.33 -0.82 6.85
C ASP A 127 -13.44 -0.70 5.33
N HIS A 128 -12.36 -0.24 4.68
CA HIS A 128 -12.29 -0.08 3.23
C HIS A 128 -11.02 -0.73 2.69
N SER A 129 -11.15 -1.51 1.62
CA SER A 129 -9.98 -2.06 0.95
C SER A 129 -10.16 -2.14 -0.56
N ILE A 130 -9.05 -1.97 -1.27
CA ILE A 130 -8.95 -2.15 -2.72
C ILE A 130 -7.70 -2.98 -2.99
N THR A 131 -7.81 -4.04 -3.79
CA THR A 131 -6.69 -4.88 -4.21
C THR A 131 -6.86 -5.34 -5.66
N PRO A 132 -5.78 -5.48 -6.44
CA PRO A 132 -5.88 -6.03 -7.78
C PRO A 132 -6.29 -7.51 -7.68
N ARG A 133 -7.32 -7.89 -8.44
CA ARG A 133 -7.83 -9.26 -8.40
C ARG A 133 -8.28 -9.73 -9.79
N PRO A 134 -7.63 -10.74 -10.38
CA PRO A 134 -8.21 -11.43 -11.52
C PRO A 134 -9.48 -12.16 -11.11
N LEU A 135 -10.56 -11.97 -11.86
CA LEU A 135 -11.81 -12.68 -11.69
C LEU A 135 -11.86 -13.83 -12.69
N TYR A 136 -12.03 -15.05 -12.20
CA TYR A 136 -12.15 -16.25 -13.02
C TYR A 136 -13.63 -16.59 -13.15
N ARG A 137 -14.15 -16.51 -14.37
CA ARG A 137 -15.56 -16.79 -14.67
C ARG A 137 -15.76 -18.27 -14.93
N ALA A 138 -17.01 -18.75 -14.78
CA ALA A 138 -17.38 -20.15 -15.00
C ALA A 138 -17.14 -20.61 -16.45
N ASP A 139 -17.18 -19.69 -17.42
CA ASP A 139 -16.87 -19.92 -18.83
C ASP A 139 -15.36 -19.99 -19.16
N GLY A 140 -14.49 -19.90 -18.13
CA GLY A 140 -13.03 -19.89 -18.26
C GLY A 140 -12.44 -18.52 -18.63
N PHE A 141 -13.27 -17.51 -18.87
CA PHE A 141 -12.80 -16.16 -19.14
C PHE A 141 -12.17 -15.53 -17.89
N LYS A 142 -11.10 -14.76 -18.08
CA LYS A 142 -10.45 -14.00 -17.01
C LYS A 142 -10.71 -12.52 -17.21
N SER A 143 -11.33 -11.88 -16.23
CA SER A 143 -11.46 -10.43 -16.16
C SER A 143 -10.43 -9.89 -15.19
N PHE A 144 -9.68 -8.90 -15.64
CA PHE A 144 -8.69 -8.22 -14.78
C PHE A 144 -9.35 -7.01 -14.16
N ASP A 145 -9.48 -7.02 -12.83
CA ASP A 145 -10.26 -6.03 -12.10
C ASP A 145 -9.66 -5.83 -10.69
N VAL A 146 -10.34 -5.05 -9.88
CA VAL A 146 -10.07 -4.89 -8.46
C VAL A 146 -11.13 -5.61 -7.62
N HIS A 147 -10.73 -6.10 -6.45
CA HIS A 147 -11.62 -6.49 -5.38
C HIS A 147 -11.68 -5.38 -4.34
N THR A 148 -12.87 -5.09 -3.85
CA THR A 148 -13.07 -4.08 -2.80
C THR A 148 -13.82 -4.66 -1.61
N GLN A 149 -13.61 -4.04 -0.47
CA GLN A 149 -14.42 -4.25 0.72
C GLN A 149 -14.81 -2.86 1.27
N PRO A 150 -16.11 -2.57 1.43
CA PRO A 150 -17.28 -3.34 0.95
C PRO A 150 -17.29 -3.57 -0.56
N MET A 151 -17.97 -4.62 -1.00
CA MET A 151 -17.97 -5.02 -2.44
C MET A 151 -18.58 -3.96 -3.38
N HIS A 152 -19.56 -3.18 -2.92
CA HIS A 152 -20.21 -2.15 -3.72
C HIS A 152 -19.27 -1.01 -4.13
N LEU A 153 -18.22 -0.73 -3.34
CA LEU A 153 -17.23 0.29 -3.68
C LEU A 153 -16.59 0.07 -5.05
N ARG A 154 -16.53 -1.18 -5.51
CA ARG A 154 -15.94 -1.50 -6.81
C ARG A 154 -16.66 -0.78 -7.95
N GLU A 155 -17.98 -0.83 -7.97
CA GLU A 155 -18.78 -0.20 -9.03
C GLU A 155 -18.75 1.34 -8.90
N GLU A 156 -18.76 1.84 -7.67
CA GLU A 156 -18.69 3.29 -7.41
C GLU A 156 -17.35 3.87 -7.87
N ILE A 157 -16.24 3.26 -7.47
CA ILE A 157 -14.91 3.76 -7.84
C ILE A 157 -14.64 3.64 -9.34
N LYS A 158 -15.16 2.59 -9.99
CA LYS A 158 -15.05 2.44 -11.44
C LYS A 158 -15.88 3.47 -12.19
N ALA A 159 -17.04 3.85 -11.66
CA ALA A 159 -17.85 4.92 -12.24
C ALA A 159 -17.13 6.28 -12.17
N ASP A 160 -16.44 6.55 -11.07
CA ASP A 160 -15.76 7.84 -10.83
C ASP A 160 -14.35 7.91 -11.47
N LEU A 161 -13.56 6.82 -11.40
CA LEU A 161 -12.14 6.79 -11.82
C LEU A 161 -11.87 5.95 -13.08
N GLY A 162 -12.86 5.20 -13.56
CA GLY A 162 -12.65 4.22 -14.61
C GLY A 162 -11.99 2.93 -14.13
N ASP A 163 -11.72 2.03 -15.08
CA ASP A 163 -11.11 0.73 -14.79
C ASP A 163 -9.66 0.88 -14.32
N PHE A 164 -9.29 0.04 -13.33
CA PHE A 164 -7.90 -0.07 -12.92
C PHE A 164 -7.02 -0.55 -14.08
N PRO A 165 -5.89 0.12 -14.38
CA PRO A 165 -5.00 -0.26 -15.48
C PRO A 165 -4.17 -1.51 -15.14
N PHE A 166 -4.83 -2.64 -14.99
CA PHE A 166 -4.27 -3.90 -14.49
C PHE A 166 -3.03 -4.35 -15.26
N HIS A 167 -3.04 -4.22 -16.59
CA HIS A 167 -1.91 -4.59 -17.43
C HIS A 167 -0.69 -3.67 -17.25
N GLY A 168 -0.87 -2.48 -16.68
CA GLY A 168 0.18 -1.55 -16.29
C GLY A 168 0.64 -1.72 -14.84
N PHE A 169 0.09 -2.68 -14.11
CA PHE A 169 0.42 -2.90 -12.70
C PHE A 169 1.55 -3.92 -12.52
N TRP A 170 1.59 -4.98 -13.33
CA TRP A 170 2.61 -6.03 -13.27
C TRP A 170 3.29 -6.28 -14.60
N GLY A 171 4.51 -6.85 -14.51
CA GLY A 171 5.25 -7.36 -15.64
C GLY A 171 5.92 -6.29 -16.50
N PRO A 172 6.28 -6.62 -17.74
CA PRO A 172 7.15 -5.77 -18.56
C PRO A 172 6.50 -4.44 -19.00
N LYS A 173 5.18 -4.33 -18.91
CA LYS A 173 4.42 -3.11 -19.24
C LYS A 173 4.05 -2.28 -17.99
N ALA A 174 4.50 -2.70 -16.81
CA ALA A 174 4.24 -1.94 -15.59
C ALA A 174 4.84 -0.54 -15.65
N GLY A 175 4.07 0.46 -15.20
CA GLY A 175 4.44 1.86 -15.28
C GLY A 175 3.60 2.74 -14.36
N ILE A 176 3.74 4.05 -14.51
CA ILE A 176 3.16 5.05 -13.60
C ILE A 176 1.62 5.03 -13.56
N ALA A 177 0.95 4.60 -14.63
CA ALA A 177 -0.51 4.64 -14.72
C ALA A 177 -1.21 3.91 -13.56
N SER A 178 -0.68 2.79 -13.11
CA SER A 178 -1.22 2.06 -11.96
C SER A 178 -1.06 2.82 -10.65
N SER A 179 0.10 3.45 -10.42
CA SER A 179 0.33 4.27 -9.23
C SER A 179 -0.51 5.55 -9.24
N ASN A 180 -0.74 6.15 -10.41
CA ASN A 180 -1.68 7.26 -10.55
C ASN A 180 -3.10 6.85 -10.13
N TRP A 181 -3.60 5.74 -10.65
CA TRP A 181 -4.92 5.24 -10.31
C TRP A 181 -5.04 4.91 -8.80
N ILE A 182 -3.99 4.30 -8.22
CA ILE A 182 -3.94 4.02 -6.77
C ILE A 182 -3.99 5.34 -5.97
N ALA A 183 -3.24 6.35 -6.39
CA ALA A 183 -3.25 7.65 -5.74
C ALA A 183 -4.64 8.32 -5.82
N GLU A 184 -5.28 8.29 -6.98
CA GLU A 184 -6.65 8.80 -7.14
C GLU A 184 -7.65 7.99 -6.30
N SER A 185 -7.51 6.67 -6.22
CA SER A 185 -8.33 5.84 -5.34
C SER A 185 -8.16 6.18 -3.87
N ALA A 186 -6.96 6.60 -3.47
CA ALA A 186 -6.68 7.05 -2.11
C ALA A 186 -7.37 8.39 -1.81
N LYS A 187 -7.30 9.35 -2.73
CA LYS A 187 -8.02 10.62 -2.63
C LYS A 187 -9.53 10.38 -2.58
N TRP A 188 -10.05 9.55 -3.47
CA TRP A 188 -11.46 9.18 -3.53
C TRP A 188 -11.96 8.56 -2.21
N THR A 189 -11.19 7.60 -1.67
CA THR A 189 -11.51 6.94 -0.40
C THR A 189 -11.52 7.92 0.76
N GLU A 190 -10.55 8.82 0.81
CA GLU A 190 -10.48 9.87 1.82
C GLU A 190 -11.68 10.83 1.73
N GLU A 191 -12.09 11.22 0.54
CA GLU A 191 -13.23 12.13 0.31
C GLU A 191 -14.58 11.52 0.70
N LYS A 192 -14.75 10.24 0.43
CA LYS A 192 -16.02 9.53 0.69
C LYS A 192 -16.14 9.02 2.13
N HIS A 193 -15.04 8.64 2.76
CA HIS A 193 -15.06 7.84 3.98
C HIS A 193 -14.23 8.41 5.13
N SER A 194 -13.27 9.30 4.85
CA SER A 194 -12.42 9.96 5.87
C SER A 194 -11.85 9.01 6.93
N PRO A 195 -11.14 7.92 6.55
CA PRO A 195 -10.63 6.94 7.49
C PRO A 195 -9.60 7.56 8.45
N ASP A 196 -9.49 7.01 9.66
CA ASP A 196 -8.46 7.41 10.64
C ASP A 196 -7.04 7.04 10.16
N LEU A 197 -6.92 5.91 9.45
CA LEU A 197 -5.66 5.44 8.88
C LEU A 197 -5.85 5.05 7.41
N SER A 198 -5.10 5.68 6.53
CA SER A 198 -4.99 5.31 5.11
C SER A 198 -3.65 4.67 4.82
N LEU A 199 -3.65 3.45 4.30
CA LEU A 199 -2.47 2.71 3.85
C LEU A 199 -2.45 2.70 2.33
N VAL A 200 -1.47 3.34 1.70
CA VAL A 200 -1.38 3.50 0.24
C VAL A 200 -0.10 2.87 -0.29
N TYR A 201 -0.21 1.93 -1.23
CA TYR A 201 0.92 1.22 -1.84
C TYR A 201 1.21 1.76 -3.23
N LEU A 202 2.43 2.21 -3.48
CA LEU A 202 2.86 2.84 -4.73
C LEU A 202 4.06 2.07 -5.32
N PRO A 203 3.83 1.10 -6.23
CA PRO A 203 4.88 0.18 -6.71
C PRO A 203 5.70 0.68 -7.90
N HIS A 204 5.40 1.84 -8.49
CA HIS A 204 5.98 2.29 -9.77
C HIS A 204 7.49 2.16 -9.87
N LEU A 205 8.22 2.67 -8.88
CA LEU A 205 9.69 2.73 -8.90
C LEU A 205 10.35 1.34 -8.89
N ASP A 206 9.72 0.35 -8.24
CA ASP A 206 10.23 -1.00 -8.12
C ASP A 206 10.49 -1.67 -9.48
N TYR A 207 9.62 -1.44 -10.45
CA TYR A 207 9.72 -2.11 -11.74
C TYR A 207 10.92 -1.65 -12.58
N ASP A 208 11.24 -0.36 -12.58
CA ASP A 208 12.42 0.13 -13.29
C ASP A 208 13.71 -0.25 -12.57
N LEU A 209 13.69 -0.27 -11.24
CA LEU A 209 14.80 -0.79 -10.46
C LEU A 209 15.09 -2.26 -10.76
N GLN A 210 14.05 -3.08 -10.94
CA GLN A 210 14.20 -4.49 -11.33
C GLN A 210 14.69 -4.64 -12.77
N ARG A 211 14.17 -3.84 -13.70
CA ARG A 211 14.51 -3.94 -15.14
C ARG A 211 15.91 -3.45 -15.47
N LEU A 212 16.33 -2.35 -14.86
CA LEU A 212 17.53 -1.58 -15.24
C LEU A 212 18.65 -1.72 -14.21
N GLY A 213 18.28 -2.12 -12.98
CA GLY A 213 19.18 -2.07 -11.83
C GLY A 213 19.25 -0.67 -11.21
N PRO A 214 19.69 -0.63 -9.94
CA PRO A 214 19.55 0.59 -9.11
C PRO A 214 20.49 1.74 -9.48
N ASN A 215 21.44 1.52 -10.36
CA ASN A 215 22.46 2.52 -10.75
C ASN A 215 22.27 3.00 -12.21
N ASP A 216 21.23 2.55 -12.90
CA ASP A 216 20.96 3.01 -14.27
C ASP A 216 20.46 4.47 -14.24
N PRO A 217 21.03 5.39 -15.03
CA PRO A 217 20.62 6.79 -15.06
C PRO A 217 19.16 6.99 -15.49
N LYS A 218 18.55 6.03 -16.15
CA LYS A 218 17.11 6.09 -16.53
C LYS A 218 16.17 6.00 -15.33
N ILE A 219 16.65 5.57 -14.17
CA ILE A 219 15.87 5.57 -12.92
C ILE A 219 15.42 6.97 -12.53
N SER A 220 16.17 8.02 -12.93
CA SER A 220 15.78 9.42 -12.68
C SER A 220 14.39 9.74 -13.22
N LYS A 221 13.97 9.15 -14.35
CA LYS A 221 12.63 9.33 -14.90
C LYS A 221 11.57 8.75 -13.97
N ALA A 222 11.74 7.51 -13.53
CA ALA A 222 10.80 6.86 -12.61
C ALA A 222 10.74 7.57 -11.24
N LEU A 223 11.86 8.11 -10.77
CA LEU A 223 11.91 8.94 -9.56
C LEU A 223 11.09 10.22 -9.72
N ASN A 224 11.26 10.95 -10.83
CA ASN A 224 10.47 12.15 -11.09
C ASN A 224 8.97 11.84 -11.21
N GLU A 225 8.61 10.75 -11.89
CA GLU A 225 7.21 10.34 -12.05
C GLU A 225 6.55 10.03 -10.71
N ILE A 226 7.21 9.25 -9.86
CA ILE A 226 6.62 8.90 -8.55
C ILE A 226 6.64 10.08 -7.57
N ASP A 227 7.63 10.96 -7.65
CA ASP A 227 7.72 12.15 -6.82
C ASP A 227 6.54 13.10 -7.05
N GLN A 228 6.10 13.26 -8.29
CA GLN A 228 4.90 14.05 -8.63
C GLN A 228 3.64 13.45 -7.96
N VAL A 229 3.43 12.14 -8.11
CA VAL A 229 2.29 11.45 -7.49
C VAL A 229 2.29 11.61 -5.97
N VAL A 230 3.45 11.43 -5.35
CA VAL A 230 3.61 11.56 -3.88
C VAL A 230 3.42 13.01 -3.44
N GLY A 231 3.95 13.98 -4.18
CA GLY A 231 3.77 15.41 -3.89
C GLY A 231 2.30 15.83 -3.93
N GLU A 232 1.55 15.34 -4.90
CA GLU A 232 0.10 15.57 -4.98
C GLU A 232 -0.66 14.95 -3.80
N LEU A 233 -0.33 13.69 -3.42
CA LEU A 233 -0.93 13.02 -2.28
C LEU A 233 -0.61 13.74 -0.96
N ILE A 234 0.64 14.14 -0.74
CA ILE A 234 1.03 14.91 0.45
C ILE A 234 0.22 16.19 0.52
N SER A 235 0.18 16.98 -0.56
CA SER A 235 -0.58 18.23 -0.62
C SER A 235 -2.09 18.03 -0.38
N PHE A 236 -2.64 16.93 -0.89
CA PHE A 236 -4.03 16.56 -0.69
C PHE A 236 -4.34 16.25 0.77
N TYR A 237 -3.53 15.38 1.40
CA TYR A 237 -3.72 14.98 2.79
C TYR A 237 -3.49 16.14 3.76
N GLU A 238 -2.49 16.97 3.54
CA GLU A 238 -2.22 18.16 4.36
C GLU A 238 -3.36 19.18 4.37
N LYS A 239 -3.99 19.44 3.20
CA LYS A 239 -5.17 20.29 3.12
C LYS A 239 -6.37 19.77 3.92
N ARG A 240 -6.35 18.50 4.28
CA ARG A 240 -7.37 17.82 5.08
C ARG A 240 -6.96 17.61 6.55
N GLY A 241 -5.81 18.15 6.94
CA GLY A 241 -5.29 18.06 8.31
C GLY A 241 -4.70 16.70 8.67
N ILE A 242 -4.18 15.97 7.69
CA ILE A 242 -3.56 14.64 7.83
C ILE A 242 -2.06 14.76 7.58
#